data_a8cdf539a7789e2486635efb74d67d8c
#
_entry.id   a8cdf539a7789e2486635efb74d67d8c
#
_cell.length_a   1.000
_cell.length_b   1.000
_cell.length_c   1.000
_cell.angle_alpha   90.00
_cell.angle_beta   90.00
_cell.angle_gamma   90.00
#
_symmetry.space_group_name_H-M   'P 1'
#
loop_
_entity.id
_entity.type
_entity.pdbx_description
1 polymer ?
#
loop_
_entity_poly.entity_id
_entity_poly.type
_entity_poly.pdbx_seq_one_letter_code
_entity_poly.pdbx_strand_id
1 'polypeptide(L)'
;MSKRGRKAYDDSWMYILLLTTLTIMLYSLSTYAFKIKGVSLSYSVIGLPLELFIANYITKKYNYAKTVTAISISGVSMVLFILIMNFALGKPTILSAMSGEFCGYVISQFANLMIYYFILQNTSFKPILIFLSYIFSLIAFYMVYTLINLNVVITDSYWNAYFISLLIQAIICIILTTIDTKLIKRGR
;
A
#
# COMPACT_ATOMS: atom_id res chain seq x y z
N MET A 1 -9.13 -31.84 35.61
CA MET A 1 -7.91 -31.56 34.81
C MET A 1 -8.16 -30.31 33.96
N SER A 2 -7.63 -29.20 34.39
CA SER A 2 -7.79 -27.91 33.74
C SER A 2 -6.98 -27.86 32.42
N LYS A 3 -7.67 -27.69 31.28
CA LYS A 3 -7.04 -27.38 30.01
C LYS A 3 -6.45 -25.97 30.14
N ARG A 4 -5.17 -25.87 30.52
CA ARG A 4 -4.38 -24.64 30.37
C ARG A 4 -4.45 -24.23 28.90
N GLY A 5 -5.27 -23.21 28.62
CA GLY A 5 -5.32 -22.58 27.29
C GLY A 5 -3.89 -22.11 26.93
N ARG A 6 -3.30 -22.75 25.94
CA ARG A 6 -2.12 -22.19 25.27
C ARG A 6 -2.54 -20.79 24.82
N LYS A 7 -1.96 -19.72 25.42
CA LYS A 7 -2.07 -18.37 24.86
C LYS A 7 -1.59 -18.49 23.43
N ALA A 8 -2.49 -18.33 22.48
CA ALA A 8 -2.11 -18.26 21.07
C ALA A 8 -1.08 -17.12 20.98
N TYR A 9 0.10 -17.44 20.51
CA TYR A 9 1.18 -16.46 20.32
C TYR A 9 0.69 -15.44 19.30
N ASP A 10 0.64 -14.16 19.69
CA ASP A 10 0.21 -13.08 18.81
C ASP A 10 1.36 -12.78 17.84
N ASP A 11 1.29 -13.38 16.64
CA ASP A 11 2.27 -13.19 15.57
C ASP A 11 1.98 -11.96 14.70
N SER A 12 1.02 -11.12 15.10
CA SER A 12 0.64 -9.91 14.34
C SER A 12 1.81 -8.96 14.11
N TRP A 13 2.74 -8.89 15.06
CA TRP A 13 3.93 -8.05 14.97
C TRP A 13 4.82 -8.39 13.77
N MET A 14 4.88 -9.66 13.34
CA MET A 14 5.64 -10.07 12.16
C MET A 14 5.09 -9.41 10.89
N TYR A 15 3.75 -9.36 10.75
CA TYR A 15 3.11 -8.74 9.60
C TYR A 15 3.18 -7.22 9.65
N ILE A 16 3.18 -6.62 10.85
CA ILE A 16 3.42 -5.19 11.04
C ILE A 16 4.84 -4.85 10.58
N LEU A 17 5.85 -5.63 11.01
CA LEU A 17 7.23 -5.47 10.55
C LEU A 17 7.36 -5.67 9.05
N LEU A 18 6.69 -6.68 8.48
CA LEU A 18 6.71 -6.94 7.04
C LEU A 18 6.15 -5.74 6.27
N LEU A 19 4.99 -5.20 6.68
CA LEU A 19 4.42 -4.03 6.05
C LEU A 19 5.35 -2.82 6.17
N THR A 20 5.87 -2.56 7.37
CA THR A 20 6.79 -1.44 7.62
C THR A 20 8.06 -1.55 6.78
N THR A 21 8.69 -2.72 6.74
CA THR A 21 9.90 -2.95 5.94
C THR A 21 9.61 -2.77 4.46
N LEU A 22 8.49 -3.30 3.97
CA LEU A 22 8.08 -3.15 2.58
C LEU A 22 7.86 -1.67 2.24
N THR A 23 7.15 -0.92 3.08
CA THR A 23 6.90 0.52 2.89
C THR A 23 8.20 1.31 2.80
N ILE A 24 9.16 1.10 3.70
CA ILE A 24 10.47 1.76 3.67
C ILE A 24 11.24 1.37 2.41
N MET A 25 11.23 0.10 2.07
CA MET A 25 11.95 -0.44 0.91
C MET A 25 11.40 0.13 -0.41
N LEU A 26 10.07 0.18 -0.55
CA LEU A 26 9.42 0.71 -1.73
C LEU A 26 9.61 2.20 -1.87
N TYR A 27 9.58 2.91 -0.75
CA TYR A 27 9.91 4.31 -0.72
C TYR A 27 11.36 4.55 -1.19
N SER A 28 12.33 3.78 -0.69
CA SER A 28 13.72 3.86 -1.14
C SER A 28 13.86 3.55 -2.63
N LEU A 29 13.06 2.63 -3.16
CA LEU A 29 13.04 2.24 -4.56
C LEU A 29 12.25 3.21 -5.45
N SER A 30 11.44 4.12 -4.88
CA SER A 30 10.67 5.10 -5.66
C SER A 30 11.56 6.08 -6.42
N THR A 31 12.78 6.31 -5.92
CA THR A 31 13.80 7.14 -6.58
C THR A 31 14.44 6.47 -7.80
N TYR A 32 14.29 5.16 -7.93
CA TYR A 32 14.81 4.39 -9.07
C TYR A 32 13.69 4.14 -10.07
N ALA A 33 14.01 4.27 -11.34
CA ALA A 33 13.07 4.09 -12.43
C ALA A 33 13.59 3.08 -13.46
N PHE A 34 12.66 2.33 -14.04
CA PHE A 34 12.90 1.52 -15.23
C PHE A 34 12.12 2.10 -16.42
N LYS A 35 12.54 1.79 -17.64
CA LYS A 35 11.91 2.33 -18.85
C LYS A 35 11.14 1.26 -19.60
N ILE A 36 9.86 1.57 -19.91
CA ILE A 36 9.04 0.78 -20.82
C ILE A 36 8.62 1.68 -21.98
N LYS A 37 9.03 1.33 -23.20
CA LYS A 37 8.71 2.09 -24.44
C LYS A 37 9.01 3.59 -24.31
N GLY A 38 10.11 3.95 -23.66
CA GLY A 38 10.55 5.34 -23.47
C GLY A 38 9.92 6.06 -22.26
N VAL A 39 8.96 5.44 -21.57
CA VAL A 39 8.34 5.99 -20.36
C VAL A 39 9.08 5.48 -19.13
N SER A 40 9.51 6.40 -18.26
CA SER A 40 10.15 6.08 -16.98
C SER A 40 9.10 5.78 -15.93
N LEU A 41 9.17 4.59 -15.31
CA LEU A 41 8.27 4.13 -14.25
C LEU A 41 9.06 3.84 -12.99
N SER A 42 8.57 4.28 -11.84
CA SER A 42 9.17 3.96 -10.55
C SER A 42 8.96 2.48 -10.20
N TYR A 43 9.92 1.87 -9.50
CA TYR A 43 9.76 0.52 -8.95
C TYR A 43 8.64 0.43 -7.89
N SER A 44 8.24 1.55 -7.28
CA SER A 44 7.10 1.61 -6.34
C SER A 44 5.77 1.18 -6.99
N VAL A 45 5.67 1.23 -8.33
CA VAL A 45 4.50 0.73 -9.08
C VAL A 45 4.16 -0.72 -8.76
N ILE A 46 5.18 -1.57 -8.52
CA ILE A 46 4.96 -2.98 -8.18
C ILE A 46 4.58 -3.13 -6.69
N GLY A 47 5.12 -2.27 -5.86
CA GLY A 47 5.05 -2.43 -4.42
C GLY A 47 3.76 -1.98 -3.78
N LEU A 48 3.16 -0.89 -4.24
CA LEU A 48 1.94 -0.36 -3.66
C LEU A 48 0.80 -1.40 -3.60
N PRO A 49 0.50 -2.18 -4.67
CA PRO A 49 -0.48 -3.26 -4.59
C PRO A 49 -0.14 -4.34 -3.54
N LEU A 50 1.16 -4.64 -3.35
CA LEU A 50 1.60 -5.62 -2.35
C LEU A 50 1.36 -5.13 -0.93
N GLU A 51 1.59 -3.84 -0.66
CA GLU A 51 1.28 -3.23 0.64
C GLU A 51 -0.21 -3.30 0.96
N LEU A 52 -1.07 -2.97 -0.01
CA LEU A 52 -2.52 -3.09 0.14
C LEU A 52 -2.94 -4.53 0.44
N PHE A 53 -2.31 -5.51 -0.24
CA PHE A 53 -2.57 -6.93 0.00
C PHE A 53 -2.16 -7.36 1.42
N ILE A 54 -1.00 -6.92 1.92
CA ILE A 54 -0.55 -7.25 3.28
C ILE A 54 -1.49 -6.62 4.31
N ALA A 55 -1.93 -5.37 4.11
CA ALA A 55 -2.91 -4.71 4.96
C ALA A 55 -4.24 -5.48 5.01
N ASN A 56 -4.73 -5.94 3.85
CA ASN A 56 -5.92 -6.80 3.75
C ASN A 56 -5.73 -8.12 4.49
N TYR A 57 -4.57 -8.75 4.35
CA TYR A 57 -4.24 -9.99 5.06
C TYR A 57 -4.24 -9.80 6.58
N ILE A 58 -3.68 -8.69 7.10
CA ILE A 58 -3.72 -8.34 8.53
C ILE A 58 -5.16 -8.14 8.98
N THR A 59 -5.97 -7.40 8.21
CA THR A 59 -7.39 -7.15 8.51
C THR A 59 -8.16 -8.45 8.67
N LYS A 60 -7.94 -9.38 7.75
CA LYS A 60 -8.61 -10.68 7.75
C LYS A 60 -8.15 -11.58 8.88
N LYS A 61 -6.84 -11.69 9.11
CA LYS A 61 -6.26 -12.64 10.06
C LYS A 61 -6.44 -12.19 11.51
N TYR A 62 -6.38 -10.88 11.76
CA TYR A 62 -6.42 -10.34 13.11
C TYR A 62 -7.66 -9.49 13.35
N ASN A 63 -7.70 -8.28 12.84
CA ASN A 63 -8.88 -7.38 12.85
C ASN A 63 -8.53 -6.00 12.28
N TYR A 64 -9.55 -5.14 12.19
CA TYR A 64 -9.43 -3.75 11.77
C TYR A 64 -8.42 -2.95 12.62
N ALA A 65 -8.48 -3.04 13.95
CA ALA A 65 -7.62 -2.27 14.85
C ALA A 65 -6.13 -2.59 14.67
N LYS A 66 -5.77 -3.88 14.50
CA LYS A 66 -4.38 -4.28 14.22
C LYS A 66 -3.89 -3.74 12.88
N THR A 67 -4.75 -3.66 11.88
CA THR A 67 -4.40 -3.09 10.58
C THR A 67 -4.19 -1.58 10.68
N VAL A 68 -5.05 -0.85 11.39
CA VAL A 68 -4.83 0.58 11.69
C VAL A 68 -3.47 0.78 12.35
N THR A 69 -3.16 -0.02 13.36
CA THR A 69 -1.84 0.02 14.03
C THR A 69 -0.69 -0.24 13.05
N ALA A 70 -0.82 -1.24 12.18
CA ALA A 70 0.20 -1.57 11.17
C ALA A 70 0.42 -0.41 10.19
N ILE A 71 -0.64 0.17 9.64
CA ILE A 71 -0.58 1.31 8.73
C ILE A 71 0.03 2.53 9.42
N SER A 72 -0.36 2.81 10.67
CA SER A 72 0.17 3.94 11.43
C SER A 72 1.67 3.76 11.72
N ILE A 73 2.12 2.58 12.14
CA ILE A 73 3.52 2.31 12.40
C ILE A 73 4.34 2.43 11.11
N SER A 74 3.87 1.85 10.00
CA SER A 74 4.57 1.94 8.71
C SER A 74 4.64 3.38 8.20
N GLY A 75 3.57 4.16 8.34
CA GLY A 75 3.56 5.57 7.98
C GLY A 75 4.53 6.41 8.82
N VAL A 76 4.52 6.25 10.15
CA VAL A 76 5.48 6.94 11.04
C VAL A 76 6.91 6.53 10.72
N SER A 77 7.16 5.25 10.49
CA SER A 77 8.50 4.75 10.12
C SER A 77 8.98 5.31 8.79
N MET A 78 8.09 5.46 7.82
CA MET A 78 8.38 6.11 6.54
C MET A 78 8.80 7.58 6.75
N VAL A 79 8.06 8.35 7.56
CA VAL A 79 8.40 9.74 7.87
C VAL A 79 9.76 9.83 8.55
N LEU A 80 10.02 8.98 9.55
CA LEU A 80 11.31 8.96 10.23
C LEU A 80 12.45 8.61 9.27
N PHE A 81 12.25 7.65 8.39
CA PHE A 81 13.23 7.29 7.36
C PHE A 81 13.52 8.47 6.42
N ILE A 82 12.47 9.17 5.96
CA ILE A 82 12.60 10.38 5.13
C ILE A 82 13.42 11.45 5.85
N LEU A 83 13.11 11.73 7.10
CA LEU A 83 13.83 12.74 7.89
C LEU A 83 15.31 12.37 8.08
N ILE A 84 15.61 11.10 8.40
CA ILE A 84 16.98 10.61 8.55
C ILE A 84 17.74 10.75 7.22
N MET A 85 17.15 10.34 6.11
CA MET A 85 17.77 10.42 4.79
C MET A 85 18.01 11.87 4.34
N ASN A 86 17.05 12.77 4.61
CA ASN A 86 17.23 14.21 4.33
C ASN A 86 18.39 14.80 5.12
N PHE A 87 18.48 14.47 6.41
CA PHE A 87 19.56 14.92 7.27
C PHE A 87 20.91 14.36 6.82
N ALA A 88 20.96 13.05 6.53
CA ALA A 88 22.19 12.38 6.10
C ALA A 88 22.70 12.85 4.73
N LEU A 89 21.80 13.15 3.79
CA LEU A 89 22.15 13.55 2.43
C LEU A 89 22.24 15.07 2.23
N GLY A 90 21.82 15.86 3.22
CA GLY A 90 21.84 17.33 3.15
C GLY A 90 20.98 17.93 2.01
N LYS A 91 19.92 17.22 1.58
CA LYS A 91 19.07 17.61 0.44
C LYS A 91 17.64 17.97 0.88
N PRO A 92 17.35 19.24 1.22
CA PRO A 92 16.01 19.65 1.68
C PRO A 92 14.91 19.50 0.62
N THR A 93 15.25 19.46 -0.67
CA THR A 93 14.30 19.28 -1.78
C THR A 93 13.60 17.92 -1.79
N ILE A 94 14.16 16.93 -1.10
CA ILE A 94 13.57 15.59 -0.99
C ILE A 94 12.26 15.66 -0.20
N LEU A 95 12.15 16.52 0.81
CA LEU A 95 10.97 16.59 1.69
C LEU A 95 9.70 17.00 0.94
N SER A 96 9.77 17.97 0.01
CA SER A 96 8.60 18.43 -0.76
C SER A 96 8.12 17.39 -1.77
N ALA A 97 9.04 16.71 -2.45
CA ALA A 97 8.68 15.65 -3.40
C ALA A 97 8.04 14.43 -2.71
N MET A 98 8.43 14.18 -1.47
CA MET A 98 8.02 13.02 -0.69
C MET A 98 6.70 13.19 0.05
N SER A 99 6.26 14.43 0.27
CA SER A 99 4.98 14.70 0.93
C SER A 99 3.79 14.09 0.16
N GLY A 100 3.83 14.16 -1.18
CA GLY A 100 2.81 13.57 -2.05
C GLY A 100 2.76 12.04 -1.95
N GLU A 101 3.91 11.38 -1.92
CA GLU A 101 3.99 9.92 -1.76
C GLU A 101 3.48 9.48 -0.39
N PHE A 102 3.88 10.18 0.67
CA PHE A 102 3.43 9.87 2.02
C PHE A 102 1.93 10.07 2.20
N CYS A 103 1.39 11.21 1.79
CA CYS A 103 -0.04 11.48 1.91
C CYS A 103 -0.85 10.52 1.02
N GLY A 104 -0.37 10.26 -0.20
CA GLY A 104 -0.96 9.27 -1.09
C GLY A 104 -0.99 7.88 -0.48
N TYR A 105 0.13 7.45 0.11
CA TYR A 105 0.23 6.17 0.83
C TYR A 105 -0.81 6.08 1.95
N VAL A 106 -0.82 7.03 2.86
CA VAL A 106 -1.73 7.01 4.03
C VAL A 106 -3.19 6.96 3.57
N ILE A 107 -3.58 7.83 2.65
CA ILE A 107 -4.96 7.90 2.17
C ILE A 107 -5.35 6.60 1.42
N SER A 108 -4.48 6.07 0.58
CA SER A 108 -4.75 4.82 -0.16
C SER A 108 -4.91 3.62 0.78
N GLN A 109 -4.07 3.51 1.81
CA GLN A 109 -4.14 2.43 2.80
C GLN A 109 -5.44 2.49 3.60
N PHE A 110 -5.83 3.68 4.09
CA PHE A 110 -7.09 3.83 4.82
C PHE A 110 -8.32 3.64 3.93
N ALA A 111 -8.30 4.12 2.69
CA ALA A 111 -9.39 3.88 1.73
C ALA A 111 -9.57 2.38 1.47
N ASN A 112 -8.46 1.65 1.22
CA ASN A 112 -8.49 0.21 1.06
C ASN A 112 -9.02 -0.51 2.29
N LEU A 113 -8.52 -0.14 3.48
CA LEU A 113 -8.92 -0.75 4.74
C LEU A 113 -10.43 -0.61 4.99
N MET A 114 -10.98 0.60 4.77
CA MET A 114 -12.42 0.85 4.96
C MET A 114 -13.26 0.01 4.01
N ILE A 115 -12.93 0.01 2.71
CA ILE A 115 -13.67 -0.73 1.69
C ILE A 115 -13.55 -2.24 1.95
N TYR A 116 -12.34 -2.73 2.20
CA TYR A 116 -12.08 -4.15 2.43
C TYR A 116 -12.76 -4.67 3.70
N TYR A 117 -12.72 -3.90 4.79
CA TYR A 117 -13.42 -4.24 6.02
C TYR A 117 -14.93 -4.33 5.82
N PHE A 118 -15.51 -3.38 5.07
CA PHE A 118 -16.92 -3.43 4.71
C PHE A 118 -17.26 -4.68 3.90
N ILE A 119 -16.40 -5.07 2.94
CA ILE A 119 -16.57 -6.31 2.16
C ILE A 119 -16.55 -7.54 3.06
N LEU A 120 -15.65 -7.59 4.05
CA LEU A 120 -15.57 -8.73 4.97
C LEU A 120 -16.81 -8.89 5.87
N GLN A 121 -17.47 -7.79 6.21
CA GLN A 121 -18.68 -7.82 7.04
C GLN A 121 -19.94 -8.25 6.26
N ASN A 122 -19.94 -8.05 4.94
CA ASN A 122 -21.08 -8.43 4.11
C ASN A 122 -20.99 -9.90 3.68
N THR A 123 -22.09 -10.62 3.85
CA THR A 123 -22.18 -12.07 3.56
C THR A 123 -22.06 -12.42 2.06
N SER A 124 -22.40 -11.50 1.17
CA SER A 124 -22.30 -11.69 -0.29
C SER A 124 -20.91 -11.33 -0.80
N PHE A 125 -19.95 -12.20 -0.51
CA PHE A 125 -18.56 -12.03 -0.90
C PHE A 125 -18.37 -12.23 -2.42
N LYS A 126 -17.98 -11.16 -3.12
CA LYS A 126 -17.66 -11.21 -4.55
C LYS A 126 -16.20 -10.81 -4.77
N PRO A 127 -15.38 -11.62 -5.49
CA PRO A 127 -13.99 -11.29 -5.80
C PRO A 127 -13.82 -9.93 -6.48
N ILE A 128 -14.81 -9.54 -7.30
CA ILE A 128 -14.81 -8.24 -7.97
C ILE A 128 -14.75 -7.06 -6.98
N LEU A 129 -15.37 -7.18 -5.81
CA LEU A 129 -15.35 -6.11 -4.80
C LEU A 129 -13.95 -5.94 -4.20
N ILE A 130 -13.20 -7.03 -4.00
CA ILE A 130 -11.81 -6.96 -3.55
C ILE A 130 -10.96 -6.27 -4.61
N PHE A 131 -11.10 -6.67 -5.86
CA PHE A 131 -10.40 -6.02 -6.97
C PHE A 131 -10.70 -4.52 -7.01
N LEU A 132 -11.97 -4.14 -6.90
CA LEU A 132 -12.37 -2.74 -6.85
C LEU A 132 -11.77 -2.00 -5.65
N SER A 133 -11.66 -2.63 -4.46
CA SER A 133 -11.01 -1.97 -3.32
C SER A 133 -9.56 -1.60 -3.61
N TYR A 134 -8.81 -2.49 -4.27
CA TYR A 134 -7.45 -2.18 -4.72
C TYR A 134 -7.43 -1.02 -5.72
N ILE A 135 -8.27 -1.08 -6.76
CA ILE A 135 -8.27 -0.06 -7.82
C ILE A 135 -8.65 1.32 -7.27
N PHE A 136 -9.69 1.42 -6.44
CA PHE A 136 -10.06 2.68 -5.80
C PHE A 136 -8.95 3.24 -4.93
N SER A 137 -8.24 2.39 -4.20
CA SER A 137 -7.12 2.81 -3.36
C SER A 137 -5.93 3.31 -4.16
N LEU A 138 -5.63 2.66 -5.28
CA LEU A 138 -4.60 3.13 -6.23
C LEU A 138 -4.98 4.47 -6.86
N ILE A 139 -6.23 4.63 -7.28
CA ILE A 139 -6.72 5.91 -7.80
C ILE A 139 -6.59 6.99 -6.73
N ALA A 140 -6.99 6.71 -5.48
CA ALA A 140 -6.86 7.65 -4.36
C ALA A 140 -5.40 8.06 -4.13
N PHE A 141 -4.45 7.09 -4.17
CA PHE A 141 -3.03 7.38 -4.10
C PHE A 141 -2.60 8.40 -5.14
N TYR A 142 -2.89 8.11 -6.41
CA TYR A 142 -2.44 8.95 -7.51
C TYR A 142 -3.13 10.32 -7.53
N MET A 143 -4.41 10.40 -7.15
CA MET A 143 -5.11 11.68 -7.03
C MET A 143 -4.43 12.59 -5.99
N VAL A 144 -4.12 12.05 -4.81
CA VAL A 144 -3.47 12.81 -3.74
C VAL A 144 -2.04 13.18 -4.14
N TYR A 145 -1.30 12.24 -4.71
CA TYR A 145 0.05 12.48 -5.22
C TYR A 145 0.07 13.61 -6.25
N THR A 146 -0.86 13.58 -7.21
CA THR A 146 -0.99 14.61 -8.24
C THR A 146 -1.36 15.96 -7.65
N LEU A 147 -2.33 16.01 -6.73
CA LEU A 147 -2.77 17.26 -6.10
C LEU A 147 -1.65 17.94 -5.32
N ILE A 148 -0.82 17.18 -4.62
CA ILE A 148 0.29 17.75 -3.84
C ILE A 148 1.44 18.19 -4.75
N ASN A 149 1.68 17.48 -5.85
CA ASN A 149 2.80 17.74 -6.75
C ASN A 149 2.37 18.46 -8.05
N LEU A 150 1.25 19.18 -8.06
CA LEU A 150 0.71 19.85 -9.25
C LEU A 150 1.75 20.68 -10.03
N ASN A 151 2.66 21.36 -9.32
CA ASN A 151 3.70 22.20 -9.93
C ASN A 151 4.79 21.41 -10.68
N VAL A 152 4.90 20.09 -10.42
CA VAL A 152 5.95 19.21 -10.99
C VAL A 152 5.38 18.30 -12.09
N VAL A 153 4.06 18.10 -12.09
CA VAL A 153 3.36 16.98 -12.75
C VAL A 153 2.79 17.34 -14.12
N ILE A 154 2.75 18.62 -14.51
CA ILE A 154 2.08 19.04 -15.76
C ILE A 154 2.98 18.80 -16.97
N THR A 155 3.21 17.53 -17.29
CA THR A 155 3.85 17.14 -18.57
C THR A 155 3.10 15.96 -19.18
N ASP A 156 3.00 15.91 -20.51
CA ASP A 156 2.39 14.77 -21.24
C ASP A 156 3.04 13.43 -20.88
N SER A 157 4.33 13.46 -20.58
CA SER A 157 5.10 12.30 -20.11
C SER A 157 4.59 11.74 -18.79
N TYR A 158 4.09 12.58 -17.89
CA TYR A 158 3.53 12.17 -16.61
C TYR A 158 2.23 11.38 -16.79
N TRP A 159 1.31 11.86 -17.60
CA TRP A 159 0.04 11.16 -17.84
C TRP A 159 0.24 9.79 -18.46
N ASN A 160 1.19 9.67 -19.40
CA ASN A 160 1.56 8.39 -19.97
C ASN A 160 2.14 7.43 -18.92
N ALA A 161 3.03 7.92 -18.04
CA ALA A 161 3.57 7.13 -16.94
C ALA A 161 2.48 6.69 -15.95
N TYR A 162 1.55 7.58 -15.63
CA TYR A 162 0.40 7.33 -14.77
C TYR A 162 -0.48 6.19 -15.32
N PHE A 163 -0.91 6.27 -16.58
CA PHE A 163 -1.76 5.24 -17.19
C PHE A 163 -1.07 3.89 -17.29
N ILE A 164 0.21 3.86 -17.68
CA ILE A 164 0.99 2.62 -17.75
C ILE A 164 1.16 2.02 -16.34
N SER A 165 1.43 2.85 -15.34
CA SER A 165 1.54 2.43 -13.95
C SER A 165 0.25 1.78 -13.45
N LEU A 166 -0.90 2.44 -13.67
CA LEU A 166 -2.22 1.90 -13.30
C LEU A 166 -2.51 0.57 -14.00
N LEU A 167 -2.14 0.43 -15.27
CA LEU A 167 -2.36 -0.80 -16.01
C LEU A 167 -1.53 -1.96 -15.45
N ILE A 168 -0.26 -1.73 -15.14
CA ILE A 168 0.61 -2.73 -14.52
C ILE A 168 0.05 -3.11 -13.14
N GLN A 169 -0.32 -2.12 -12.33
CA GLN A 169 -0.89 -2.34 -11.00
C GLN A 169 -2.23 -3.08 -11.06
N ALA A 170 -3.08 -2.81 -12.04
CA ALA A 170 -4.32 -3.54 -12.23
C ALA A 170 -4.08 -5.03 -12.52
N ILE A 171 -3.07 -5.37 -13.33
CA ILE A 171 -2.67 -6.77 -13.57
C ILE A 171 -2.21 -7.45 -12.27
N ILE A 172 -1.38 -6.75 -11.49
CA ILE A 172 -0.93 -7.27 -10.18
C ILE A 172 -2.13 -7.45 -9.25
N CYS A 173 -3.06 -6.50 -9.19
CA CYS A 173 -4.26 -6.58 -8.37
C CYS A 173 -5.17 -7.76 -8.75
N ILE A 174 -5.25 -8.15 -10.02
CA ILE A 174 -5.99 -9.35 -10.44
C ILE A 174 -5.38 -10.61 -9.80
N ILE A 175 -4.05 -10.72 -9.85
CA ILE A 175 -3.33 -11.84 -9.24
C ILE A 175 -3.56 -11.86 -7.73
N LEU A 176 -3.36 -10.72 -7.07
CA LEU A 176 -3.53 -10.58 -5.61
C LEU A 176 -4.97 -10.85 -5.17
N THR A 177 -5.97 -10.39 -5.93
CA THR A 177 -7.39 -10.69 -5.67
C THR A 177 -7.65 -12.20 -5.72
N THR A 178 -7.03 -12.89 -6.66
CA THR A 178 -7.20 -14.35 -6.77
C THR A 178 -6.62 -15.06 -5.54
N ILE A 179 -5.45 -14.62 -5.07
CA ILE A 179 -4.82 -15.16 -3.86
C ILE A 179 -5.68 -14.85 -2.63
N ASP A 180 -6.11 -13.60 -2.46
CA ASP A 180 -6.90 -13.15 -1.32
C ASP A 180 -8.24 -13.89 -1.24
N THR A 181 -8.91 -14.08 -2.37
CA THR A 181 -10.14 -14.86 -2.47
C THR A 181 -9.96 -16.32 -2.03
N LYS A 182 -8.85 -16.97 -2.43
CA LYS A 182 -8.54 -18.34 -1.99
C LYS A 182 -8.27 -18.38 -0.49
N LEU A 183 -7.56 -17.41 0.04
CA LEU A 183 -7.29 -17.30 1.47
C LEU A 183 -8.58 -17.12 2.28
N ILE A 184 -9.54 -16.32 1.79
CA ILE A 184 -10.82 -16.10 2.46
C ILE A 184 -11.64 -17.39 2.49
N LYS A 185 -11.68 -18.14 1.39
CA LYS A 185 -12.41 -19.42 1.32
C LYS A 185 -11.85 -20.50 2.26
N ARG A 186 -10.54 -20.49 2.53
CA ARG A 186 -9.88 -21.46 3.43
C ARG A 186 -10.07 -21.13 4.92
N GLY A 187 -10.41 -19.90 5.25
CA GLY A 187 -10.61 -19.46 6.64
C GLY A 187 -12.06 -19.51 7.12
N ARG A 188 -13.00 -19.90 6.25
CA ARG A 188 -14.39 -20.21 6.57
C ARG A 188 -14.58 -21.72 6.64
#